data_0bdb686e2daec0629b7406a9c15952bb
#
_entry.id   0bdb686e2daec0629b7406a9c15952bb
#
_cell.length_a   1.000
_cell.length_b   1.000
_cell.length_c   1.000
_cell.angle_alpha   90.00
_cell.angle_beta   90.00
_cell.angle_gamma   90.00
#
_symmetry.space_group_name_H-M   'P 1'
#
loop_
_entity.id
_entity.type
_entity.pdbx_description
1 polymer ?
#
loop_
_entity_poly.entity_id
_entity_poly.type
_entity_poly.pdbx_seq_one_letter_code
_entity_poly.pdbx_strand_id
1 'polypeptide(L)'
;MSDIGNLLARIGDGLFQQAFVVADLERAELAMRDTLGCSEFVDLPAVDLDYDLRGSRVSCALALGFARSGNMQIELLQPVRGEGLHVEFLAANGPGAHHFGFLVDDLDAVVALGETVGAPELMGGEFGSLRFCYLDTWDALGAYVELVEDPDAMMMSIMPWR
;
A
#
# COMPACT_ATOMS: atom_id res chain seq x y z
N MET A 1 -12.03 0.18 23.19
CA MET A 1 -11.25 0.01 21.95
C MET A 1 -10.63 1.35 21.63
N SER A 2 -9.40 1.39 21.13
CA SER A 2 -8.85 2.64 20.58
C SER A 2 -9.73 3.10 19.43
N ASP A 3 -9.79 4.40 19.17
CA ASP A 3 -10.61 4.94 18.07
C ASP A 3 -10.23 4.32 16.71
N ILE A 4 -8.95 4.01 16.49
CA ILE A 4 -8.46 3.25 15.35
C ILE A 4 -9.01 1.82 15.28
N GLY A 5 -9.30 1.18 16.42
CA GLY A 5 -9.95 -0.13 16.46
C GLY A 5 -11.34 -0.13 15.84
N ASN A 6 -12.06 0.99 15.90
CA ASN A 6 -13.35 1.14 15.24
C ASN A 6 -13.22 1.27 13.72
N LEU A 7 -12.18 1.96 13.25
CA LEU A 7 -11.86 2.04 11.83
C LEU A 7 -11.54 0.65 11.27
N LEU A 8 -10.60 -0.07 11.90
CA LEU A 8 -10.20 -1.41 11.47
C LEU A 8 -11.35 -2.43 11.51
N ALA A 9 -12.25 -2.33 12.51
CA ALA A 9 -13.44 -3.17 12.57
C ALA A 9 -14.41 -2.91 11.40
N ARG A 10 -14.42 -1.68 10.87
CA ARG A 10 -15.27 -1.30 9.73
C ARG A 10 -14.74 -1.82 8.40
N ILE A 11 -13.42 -1.88 8.22
CA ILE A 11 -12.77 -2.24 6.95
C ILE A 11 -12.09 -3.61 6.98
N GLY A 12 -12.11 -4.32 8.12
CA GLY A 12 -11.29 -5.51 8.36
C GLY A 12 -11.49 -6.65 7.36
N ASP A 13 -12.70 -6.82 6.84
CA ASP A 13 -13.01 -7.83 5.82
C ASP A 13 -12.35 -7.52 4.46
N GLY A 14 -11.91 -6.29 4.26
CA GLY A 14 -11.21 -5.83 3.05
C GLY A 14 -9.71 -6.06 3.05
N LEU A 15 -9.11 -6.57 4.13
CA LEU A 15 -7.66 -6.82 4.19
C LEU A 15 -7.23 -7.83 3.11
N PHE A 16 -6.42 -7.38 2.18
CA PHE A 16 -5.97 -8.23 1.08
C PHE A 16 -4.45 -8.21 0.85
N GLN A 17 -3.75 -7.17 1.34
CA GLN A 17 -2.36 -6.92 0.97
C GLN A 17 -1.50 -6.56 2.17
N GLN A 18 -0.25 -7.02 2.14
CA GLN A 18 0.84 -6.49 2.95
C GLN A 18 1.97 -6.05 2.03
N ALA A 19 2.45 -4.83 2.26
CA ALA A 19 3.46 -4.23 1.41
C ALA A 19 4.74 -3.87 2.15
N PHE A 20 5.83 -3.93 1.40
CA PHE A 20 7.18 -3.62 1.86
C PHE A 20 7.84 -2.62 0.92
N VAL A 21 8.45 -1.60 1.48
CA VAL A 21 9.35 -0.73 0.74
C VAL A 21 10.74 -1.35 0.74
N VAL A 22 11.35 -1.44 -0.42
CA VAL A 22 12.63 -2.12 -0.62
C VAL A 22 13.62 -1.24 -1.40
N ALA A 23 14.91 -1.48 -1.19
CA ALA A 23 15.97 -0.76 -1.91
C ALA A 23 16.38 -1.46 -3.21
N ASP A 24 16.09 -2.76 -3.34
CA ASP A 24 16.45 -3.63 -4.47
C ASP A 24 15.34 -4.67 -4.62
N LEU A 25 14.55 -4.50 -5.68
CA LEU A 25 13.35 -5.31 -5.93
C LEU A 25 13.71 -6.79 -6.14
N GLU A 26 14.65 -7.08 -7.04
CA GLU A 26 15.04 -8.44 -7.39
C GLU A 26 15.58 -9.22 -6.16
N ARG A 27 16.41 -8.58 -5.37
CA ARG A 27 16.94 -9.18 -4.13
C ARG A 27 15.84 -9.43 -3.11
N ALA A 28 14.87 -8.51 -2.99
CA ALA A 28 13.76 -8.65 -2.07
C ALA A 28 12.81 -9.79 -2.48
N GLU A 29 12.52 -9.95 -3.76
CA GLU A 29 11.71 -11.05 -4.29
C GLU A 29 12.31 -12.41 -3.96
N LEU A 30 13.61 -12.58 -4.19
CA LEU A 30 14.31 -13.83 -3.83
C LEU A 30 14.16 -14.11 -2.33
N ALA A 31 14.39 -13.10 -1.48
CA ALA A 31 14.27 -13.24 -0.04
C ALA A 31 12.83 -13.59 0.41
N MET A 32 11.81 -12.96 -0.20
CA MET A 32 10.41 -13.22 0.13
C MET A 32 9.95 -14.60 -0.31
N ARG A 33 10.43 -15.10 -1.45
CA ARG A 33 10.16 -16.48 -1.90
C ARG A 33 10.73 -17.48 -0.92
N ASP A 34 11.96 -17.27 -0.47
CA ASP A 34 12.65 -18.18 0.44
C ASP A 34 12.09 -18.15 1.87
N THR A 35 11.62 -17.00 2.35
CA THR A 35 11.20 -16.81 3.75
C THR A 35 9.70 -16.90 3.97
N LEU A 36 8.89 -16.33 3.08
CA LEU A 36 7.43 -16.30 3.19
C LEU A 36 6.73 -17.29 2.24
N GLY A 37 7.49 -18.05 1.45
CA GLY A 37 6.92 -18.99 0.50
C GLY A 37 6.05 -18.31 -0.56
N CYS A 38 6.43 -17.09 -0.96
CA CYS A 38 5.71 -16.35 -1.99
C CYS A 38 5.73 -17.09 -3.32
N SER A 39 4.67 -16.93 -4.10
CA SER A 39 4.63 -17.29 -5.51
C SER A 39 5.73 -16.56 -6.29
N GLU A 40 5.84 -16.84 -7.59
CA GLU A 40 6.62 -15.96 -8.46
C GLU A 40 6.02 -14.55 -8.45
N PHE A 41 6.90 -13.53 -8.51
CA PHE A 41 6.48 -12.14 -8.58
C PHE A 41 6.05 -11.77 -10.01
N VAL A 42 5.06 -10.92 -10.09
CA VAL A 42 4.65 -10.22 -11.31
C VAL A 42 5.13 -8.79 -11.17
N ASP A 43 6.08 -8.41 -12.01
CA ASP A 43 6.72 -7.12 -11.93
C ASP A 43 6.04 -6.10 -12.85
N LEU A 44 5.82 -4.92 -12.33
CA LEU A 44 5.54 -3.75 -13.13
C LEU A 44 6.82 -2.91 -13.20
N PRO A 45 7.31 -2.62 -14.41
CA PRO A 45 8.46 -1.74 -14.58
C PRO A 45 8.13 -0.37 -13.99
N ALA A 46 9.15 0.43 -13.71
CA ALA A 46 8.98 1.71 -13.03
C ALA A 46 7.85 2.55 -13.64
N VAL A 47 6.80 2.75 -12.84
CA VAL A 47 5.61 3.53 -13.19
C VAL A 47 5.75 4.91 -12.59
N ASP A 48 5.56 5.94 -13.42
CA ASP A 48 5.48 7.32 -12.95
C ASP A 48 4.09 7.56 -12.38
N LEU A 49 4.03 8.00 -11.14
CA LEU A 49 2.81 8.24 -10.40
C LEU A 49 2.83 9.66 -9.81
N ASP A 50 1.71 10.34 -9.94
CA ASP A 50 1.48 11.63 -9.31
C ASP A 50 0.55 11.43 -8.11
N TYR A 51 0.97 11.96 -6.95
CA TYR A 51 0.25 11.85 -5.70
C TYR A 51 -0.03 13.21 -5.08
N ASP A 52 -1.07 13.26 -4.26
CA ASP A 52 -1.20 14.30 -3.26
C ASP A 52 -0.59 13.80 -1.94
N LEU A 53 0.49 14.42 -1.50
CA LEU A 53 1.18 14.11 -0.24
C LEU A 53 1.02 15.29 0.72
N ARG A 54 0.26 15.11 1.78
CA ARG A 54 -0.02 16.17 2.79
C ARG A 54 -0.45 17.49 2.15
N GLY A 55 -1.32 17.41 1.13
CA GLY A 55 -1.83 18.58 0.42
C GLY A 55 -0.90 19.18 -0.63
N SER A 56 0.24 18.54 -0.91
CA SER A 56 1.17 18.98 -1.96
C SER A 56 1.24 17.93 -3.06
N ARG A 57 1.19 18.37 -4.33
CA ARG A 57 1.37 17.48 -5.47
C ARG A 57 2.83 17.09 -5.60
N VAL A 58 3.10 15.78 -5.62
CA VAL A 58 4.44 15.19 -5.81
C VAL A 58 4.41 14.15 -6.91
N SER A 59 5.58 13.86 -7.49
CA SER A 59 5.75 12.83 -8.50
C SER A 59 6.83 11.85 -8.06
N CYS A 60 6.56 10.57 -8.23
CA CYS A 60 7.47 9.47 -7.89
C CYS A 60 7.44 8.40 -8.98
N ALA A 61 8.55 7.74 -9.22
CA ALA A 61 8.56 6.49 -9.98
C ALA A 61 8.83 5.33 -9.04
N LEU A 62 7.95 4.33 -9.08
CA LEU A 62 8.04 3.10 -8.32
C LEU A 62 8.18 1.90 -9.26
N ALA A 63 9.15 1.03 -9.02
CA ALA A 63 9.13 -0.33 -9.53
C ALA A 63 8.36 -1.20 -8.53
N LEU A 64 7.42 -1.99 -9.02
CA LEU A 64 6.50 -2.77 -8.19
C LEU A 64 6.61 -4.25 -8.51
N GLY A 65 6.57 -5.07 -7.48
CA GLY A 65 6.48 -6.52 -7.60
C GLY A 65 5.32 -7.04 -6.76
N PHE A 66 4.52 -7.95 -7.33
CA PHE A 66 3.37 -8.54 -6.67
C PHE A 66 3.49 -10.06 -6.63
N ALA A 67 3.28 -10.64 -5.48
CA ALA A 67 3.23 -12.09 -5.29
C ALA A 67 2.12 -12.47 -4.31
N ARG A 68 1.89 -13.76 -4.16
CA ARG A 68 0.95 -14.30 -3.20
C ARG A 68 1.66 -15.15 -2.15
N SER A 69 1.30 -14.94 -0.89
CA SER A 69 1.64 -15.85 0.22
C SER A 69 0.35 -16.24 0.94
N GLY A 70 -0.06 -17.49 0.85
CA GLY A 70 -1.37 -17.93 1.33
C GLY A 70 -2.52 -17.18 0.63
N ASN A 71 -3.34 -16.50 1.40
CA ASN A 71 -4.46 -15.67 0.91
C ASN A 71 -4.11 -14.17 0.87
N MET A 72 -2.85 -13.82 1.11
CA MET A 72 -2.39 -12.43 1.17
C MET A 72 -1.62 -12.08 -0.11
N GLN A 73 -1.89 -10.93 -0.68
CA GLN A 73 -1.02 -10.32 -1.67
C GLN A 73 0.19 -9.72 -0.95
N ILE A 74 1.37 -9.98 -1.46
CA ILE A 74 2.62 -9.34 -1.01
C ILE A 74 3.02 -8.37 -2.11
N GLU A 75 3.16 -7.11 -1.73
CA GLU A 75 3.64 -6.06 -2.61
C GLU A 75 5.03 -5.60 -2.20
N LEU A 76 5.90 -5.45 -3.17
CA LEU A 76 7.20 -4.82 -3.00
C LEU A 76 7.23 -3.51 -3.79
N LEU A 77 7.67 -2.44 -3.14
CA LEU A 77 7.76 -1.11 -3.75
C LEU A 77 9.21 -0.63 -3.66
N GLN A 78 9.84 -0.48 -4.82
CA GLN A 78 11.16 0.12 -4.91
C GLN A 78 11.04 1.55 -5.43
N PRO A 79 11.28 2.59 -4.61
CA PRO A 79 11.40 3.96 -5.08
C PRO A 79 12.60 4.08 -6.04
N VAL A 80 12.35 4.57 -7.27
CA VAL A 80 13.39 4.73 -8.29
C VAL A 80 13.83 6.19 -8.38
N ARG A 81 12.86 7.13 -8.33
CA ARG A 81 13.12 8.57 -8.34
C ARG A 81 11.91 9.35 -7.84
N GLY A 82 12.12 10.63 -7.56
CA GLY A 82 11.06 11.56 -7.17
C GLY A 82 10.88 11.68 -5.68
N GLU A 83 9.69 12.13 -5.26
CA GLU A 83 9.29 12.39 -3.88
C GLU A 83 8.00 11.63 -3.56
N GLY A 84 7.83 11.20 -2.31
CA GLY A 84 6.64 10.49 -1.88
C GLY A 84 6.83 9.77 -0.56
N LEU A 85 5.74 9.25 0.00
CA LEU A 85 5.75 8.58 1.29
C LEU A 85 6.72 7.38 1.32
N HIS A 86 6.80 6.62 0.22
CA HIS A 86 7.70 5.47 0.10
C HIS A 86 9.18 5.88 0.06
N VAL A 87 9.50 7.03 -0.58
CA VAL A 87 10.86 7.60 -0.61
C VAL A 87 11.27 8.06 0.77
N GLU A 88 10.39 8.79 1.46
CA GLU A 88 10.60 9.25 2.84
C GLU A 88 10.81 8.06 3.78
N PHE A 89 9.96 7.02 3.67
CA PHE A 89 10.05 5.83 4.48
C PHE A 89 11.41 5.13 4.31
N LEU A 90 11.83 4.88 3.07
CA LEU A 90 13.09 4.20 2.79
C LEU A 90 14.28 4.98 3.32
N ALA A 91 14.27 6.31 3.20
CA ALA A 91 15.34 7.17 3.70
C ALA A 91 15.42 7.20 5.23
N ALA A 92 14.27 7.17 5.91
CA ALA A 92 14.21 7.26 7.37
C ALA A 92 14.42 5.92 8.08
N ASN A 93 13.89 4.82 7.51
CA ASN A 93 13.80 3.53 8.18
C ASN A 93 14.63 2.43 7.52
N GLY A 94 15.09 2.62 6.28
CA GLY A 94 15.60 1.54 5.45
C GLY A 94 14.47 0.64 4.90
N PRO A 95 14.82 -0.48 4.26
CA PRO A 95 13.83 -1.45 3.76
C PRO A 95 13.02 -2.06 4.90
N GLY A 96 11.70 -2.24 4.70
CA GLY A 96 10.84 -2.85 5.72
C GLY A 96 9.36 -2.83 5.39
N ALA A 97 8.55 -3.40 6.29
CA ALA A 97 7.09 -3.38 6.20
C ALA A 97 6.59 -1.94 6.22
N HIS A 98 5.68 -1.62 5.30
CA HIS A 98 5.22 -0.26 5.08
C HIS A 98 3.73 -0.10 5.36
N HIS A 99 2.88 -0.91 4.73
CA HIS A 99 1.44 -0.76 4.88
C HIS A 99 0.69 -2.10 4.81
N PHE A 100 -0.55 -2.05 5.29
CA PHE A 100 -1.58 -3.04 5.04
C PHE A 100 -2.61 -2.43 4.09
N GLY A 101 -2.95 -3.15 3.00
CA GLY A 101 -3.93 -2.72 2.01
C GLY A 101 -5.31 -3.32 2.30
N PHE A 102 -6.33 -2.47 2.23
CA PHE A 102 -7.73 -2.83 2.44
C PHE A 102 -8.57 -2.40 1.23
N LEU A 103 -9.30 -3.34 0.64
CA LEU A 103 -10.34 -3.00 -0.33
C LEU A 103 -11.53 -2.37 0.38
N VAL A 104 -12.03 -1.28 -0.17
CA VAL A 104 -13.19 -0.55 0.33
C VAL A 104 -14.14 -0.22 -0.81
N ASP A 105 -15.43 -0.18 -0.53
CA ASP A 105 -16.46 0.15 -1.53
C ASP A 105 -16.67 1.66 -1.69
N ASP A 106 -16.29 2.45 -0.69
CA ASP A 106 -16.45 3.91 -0.65
C ASP A 106 -15.26 4.53 0.08
N LEU A 107 -14.27 4.94 -0.72
CA LEU A 107 -13.01 5.51 -0.22
C LEU A 107 -13.26 6.77 0.59
N ASP A 108 -14.11 7.67 0.08
CA ASP A 108 -14.36 8.98 0.72
C ASP A 108 -15.02 8.81 2.09
N ALA A 109 -15.95 7.87 2.23
CA ALA A 109 -16.58 7.57 3.51
C ALA A 109 -15.59 7.01 4.55
N VAL A 110 -14.65 6.16 4.12
CA VAL A 110 -13.65 5.58 5.03
C VAL A 110 -12.57 6.59 5.38
N VAL A 111 -12.14 7.44 4.45
CA VAL A 111 -11.22 8.56 4.73
C VAL A 111 -11.83 9.51 5.76
N ALA A 112 -13.10 9.91 5.57
CA ALA A 112 -13.80 10.76 6.54
C ALA A 112 -13.90 10.11 7.94
N LEU A 113 -14.06 8.80 8.02
CA LEU A 113 -14.00 8.06 9.28
C LEU A 113 -12.60 8.11 9.89
N GLY A 114 -11.55 7.94 9.09
CA GLY A 114 -10.15 8.06 9.51
C GLY A 114 -9.86 9.38 10.19
N GLU A 115 -10.31 10.49 9.63
CA GLU A 115 -10.19 11.83 10.22
C GLU A 115 -10.80 11.89 11.64
N THR A 116 -11.97 11.27 11.85
CA THR A 116 -12.65 11.29 13.15
C THR A 116 -11.94 10.49 14.24
N VAL A 117 -11.08 9.55 13.86
CA VAL A 117 -10.35 8.67 14.78
C VAL A 117 -8.87 9.02 14.90
N GLY A 118 -8.45 10.17 14.33
CA GLY A 118 -7.08 10.65 14.41
C GLY A 118 -6.11 9.93 13.47
N ALA A 119 -6.61 9.37 12.38
CA ALA A 119 -5.85 8.78 11.30
C ALA A 119 -6.14 9.51 9.97
N PRO A 120 -5.65 10.77 9.81
CA PRO A 120 -5.91 11.55 8.61
C PRO A 120 -5.24 10.95 7.37
N GLU A 121 -5.73 11.35 6.20
CA GLU A 121 -5.09 11.04 4.94
C GLU A 121 -3.70 11.70 4.86
N LEU A 122 -2.68 10.92 4.51
CA LEU A 122 -1.31 11.39 4.27
C LEU A 122 -1.01 11.53 2.79
N MET A 123 -1.41 10.56 2.01
CA MET A 123 -1.11 10.49 0.59
C MET A 123 -2.25 9.80 -0.13
N GLY A 124 -2.64 10.30 -1.28
CA GLY A 124 -3.64 9.67 -2.11
C GLY A 124 -3.41 9.93 -3.59
N GLY A 125 -4.01 9.09 -4.43
CA GLY A 125 -3.88 9.18 -5.87
C GLY A 125 -4.83 8.26 -6.61
N GLU A 126 -4.66 8.26 -7.93
CA GLU A 126 -5.47 7.47 -8.85
C GLU A 126 -4.56 6.75 -9.83
N PHE A 127 -4.95 5.54 -10.20
CA PHE A 127 -4.33 4.78 -11.27
C PHE A 127 -5.43 4.12 -12.12
N GLY A 128 -5.72 4.69 -13.27
CA GLY A 128 -6.89 4.31 -14.07
C GLY A 128 -8.18 4.61 -13.32
N SER A 129 -9.01 3.59 -13.07
CA SER A 129 -10.23 3.67 -12.27
C SER A 129 -10.00 3.41 -10.78
N LEU A 130 -8.82 2.92 -10.42
CA LEU A 130 -8.45 2.65 -9.05
C LEU A 130 -8.12 3.95 -8.33
N ARG A 131 -8.69 4.12 -7.13
CA ARG A 131 -8.36 5.20 -6.20
C ARG A 131 -7.73 4.60 -4.95
N PHE A 132 -6.75 5.29 -4.40
CA PHE A 132 -6.11 4.83 -3.16
C PHE A 132 -5.74 6.00 -2.27
N CYS A 133 -5.67 5.75 -0.96
CA CYS A 133 -5.04 6.67 -0.02
C CYS A 133 -4.37 5.93 1.14
N TYR A 134 -3.39 6.59 1.72
CA TYR A 134 -2.70 6.15 2.94
C TYR A 134 -3.17 6.98 4.11
N LEU A 135 -3.62 6.31 5.17
CA LEU A 135 -3.98 6.94 6.43
C LEU A 135 -2.79 6.96 7.39
N ASP A 136 -2.66 8.02 8.18
CA ASP A 136 -1.65 8.15 9.23
C ASP A 136 -1.99 7.26 10.43
N THR A 137 -1.58 6.02 10.35
CA THR A 137 -1.75 5.02 11.41
C THR A 137 -0.43 4.60 12.04
N TRP A 138 0.67 5.28 11.68
CA TRP A 138 2.02 4.85 12.07
C TRP A 138 2.21 4.75 13.59
N ASP A 139 1.81 5.77 14.33
CA ASP A 139 1.98 5.79 15.79
C ASP A 139 1.18 4.70 16.49
N ALA A 140 0.06 4.27 15.91
CA ALA A 140 -0.82 3.27 16.49
C ALA A 140 -0.47 1.84 16.12
N LEU A 141 0.00 1.61 14.88
CA LEU A 141 0.19 0.27 14.31
C LEU A 141 1.63 -0.06 13.95
N GLY A 142 2.53 0.93 13.87
CA GLY A 142 3.86 0.75 13.31
C GLY A 142 3.85 0.45 11.81
N ALA A 143 2.75 0.75 11.14
CA ALA A 143 2.53 0.63 9.70
C ALA A 143 1.43 1.61 9.26
N TYR A 144 1.41 1.95 7.98
CA TYR A 144 0.30 2.70 7.39
C TYR A 144 -0.87 1.76 7.04
N VAL A 145 -2.06 2.32 6.92
CA VAL A 145 -3.22 1.66 6.30
C VAL A 145 -3.40 2.28 4.93
N GLU A 146 -3.37 1.46 3.90
CA GLU A 146 -3.77 1.84 2.56
C GLU A 146 -5.21 1.41 2.32
N LEU A 147 -6.03 2.34 1.87
CA LEU A 147 -7.40 2.08 1.41
C LEU A 147 -7.39 2.07 -0.12
N VAL A 148 -7.99 1.05 -0.71
CA VAL A 148 -8.07 0.88 -2.17
C VAL A 148 -9.53 0.70 -2.58
N GLU A 149 -10.01 1.61 -3.41
CA GLU A 149 -11.29 1.49 -4.11
C GLU A 149 -11.01 1.05 -5.54
N ASP A 150 -11.39 -0.18 -5.88
CA ASP A 150 -11.04 -0.85 -7.13
C ASP A 150 -12.29 -1.39 -7.84
N PRO A 151 -13.12 -0.49 -8.44
CA PRO A 151 -14.41 -0.86 -9.04
C PRO A 151 -14.30 -1.84 -10.20
N ASP A 152 -13.16 -1.86 -10.90
CA ASP A 152 -12.91 -2.74 -12.04
C ASP A 152 -12.09 -3.99 -11.69
N ALA A 153 -11.84 -4.22 -10.40
CA ALA A 153 -11.03 -5.32 -9.88
C ALA A 153 -9.63 -5.43 -10.53
N MET A 154 -9.02 -4.27 -10.80
CA MET A 154 -7.72 -4.16 -11.47
C MET A 154 -6.62 -4.82 -10.61
N MET A 155 -6.58 -4.52 -9.31
CA MET A 155 -5.60 -5.10 -8.38
C MET A 155 -5.74 -6.62 -8.29
N MET A 156 -6.99 -7.11 -8.35
CA MET A 156 -7.27 -8.54 -8.32
C MET A 156 -6.94 -9.24 -9.64
N SER A 157 -6.91 -8.52 -10.77
CA SER A 157 -6.57 -9.04 -12.09
C SER A 157 -5.06 -9.20 -12.32
N ILE A 158 -4.25 -8.40 -11.65
CA ILE A 158 -2.77 -8.48 -11.71
C ILE A 158 -2.30 -9.80 -11.07
N MET A 159 -3.08 -10.34 -10.14
CA MET A 159 -2.72 -11.54 -9.40
C MET A 159 -3.56 -12.74 -9.84
N PRO A 160 -2.94 -13.84 -10.27
CA PRO A 160 -3.65 -15.12 -10.36
C PRO A 160 -3.96 -15.61 -8.93
N TRP A 161 -5.14 -15.27 -8.42
CA TRP A 161 -5.64 -15.75 -7.12
C TRP A 161 -6.05 -17.24 -7.16
N ARG A 162 -5.75 -17.94 -8.25
CA ARG A 162 -6.13 -19.35 -8.45
C ARG A 162 -4.92 -20.22 -8.74
#